data_cde84c07f478e5486eb6777e0ee0c5d2
#
_entry.id   cde84c07f478e5486eb6777e0ee0c5d2
#
_cell.length_a   1.000
_cell.length_b   1.000
_cell.length_c   1.000
_cell.angle_alpha   90.00
_cell.angle_beta   90.00
_cell.angle_gamma   90.00
#
_symmetry.space_group_name_H-M   'P 1'
#
loop_
_entity.id
_entity.type
_entity.pdbx_description
1 polymer ?
#
loop_
_entity_poly.entity_id
_entity_poly.type
_entity_poly.pdbx_seq_one_letter_code
_entity_poly.pdbx_strand_id
1 'polypeptide(L)' 'MTGRKKEKVMVIKPGRTDIYETIEDASRVSGVSISIIRTAIRNGKPVRGYCFDYLLETEE' A
#
# COMPACT_ATOMS: atom_id res chain seq x y z
N MET A 1 7.86 -24.17 -11.38
CA MET A 1 7.40 -22.87 -11.33
C MET A 1 7.82 -22.13 -10.14
N THR A 2 8.06 -20.98 -10.34
CA THR A 2 8.60 -20.22 -9.28
C THR A 2 7.56 -19.58 -8.44
N GLY A 3 7.94 -19.17 -7.31
CA GLY A 3 7.08 -18.46 -6.44
C GLY A 3 6.67 -17.13 -7.01
N ARG A 4 5.51 -16.69 -6.65
CA ARG A 4 5.02 -15.41 -7.06
C ARG A 4 5.21 -14.43 -5.95
N LYS A 5 5.56 -13.23 -6.33
CA LYS A 5 5.58 -12.13 -5.40
C LYS A 5 4.24 -11.44 -5.46
N LYS A 6 3.60 -11.38 -4.34
CA LYS A 6 2.37 -10.61 -4.22
C LYS A 6 2.68 -9.35 -3.44
N GLU A 7 2.39 -8.23 -4.06
CA GLU A 7 2.54 -6.97 -3.37
C GLU A 7 1.19 -6.53 -2.86
N LYS A 8 1.08 -6.46 -1.57
CA LYS A 8 -0.09 -5.86 -0.95
C LYS A 8 0.29 -4.47 -0.50
N VAL A 9 -0.71 -3.63 -0.32
CA VAL A 9 -0.48 -2.26 0.09
C VAL A 9 -1.04 -2.06 1.48
N MET A 10 -0.20 -1.54 2.36
CA MET A 10 -0.63 -1.20 3.71
C MET A 10 -0.96 0.26 3.78
N VAL A 11 -2.10 0.57 4.38
CA VAL A 11 -2.48 1.94 4.68
C VAL A 11 -2.45 2.07 6.19
N ILE A 12 -1.50 2.83 6.69
CA ILE A 12 -1.24 2.95 8.11
C ILE A 12 -1.86 4.23 8.61
N LYS A 13 -2.82 4.10 9.50
CA LYS A 13 -3.49 5.22 10.12
C LYS A 13 -3.17 5.23 11.60
N PRO A 14 -3.40 6.36 12.28
CA PRO A 14 -3.24 6.35 13.74
C PRO A 14 -4.15 5.31 14.36
N GLY A 15 -3.57 4.36 15.06
CA GLY A 15 -4.32 3.33 15.76
C GLY A 15 -4.87 2.21 14.89
N ARG A 16 -4.56 2.20 13.59
CA ARG A 16 -5.11 1.17 12.73
C ARG A 16 -4.28 1.02 11.47
N THR A 17 -4.11 -0.20 11.01
CA THR A 17 -3.45 -0.49 9.74
C THR A 17 -4.37 -1.37 8.93
N ASP A 18 -4.64 -0.95 7.70
CA ASP A 18 -5.45 -1.74 6.77
C ASP A 18 -4.54 -2.27 5.67
N ILE A 19 -4.82 -3.48 5.23
CA ILE A 19 -4.04 -4.13 4.17
C ILE A 19 -4.96 -4.40 3.00
N TYR A 20 -4.53 -3.99 1.82
CA TYR A 20 -5.29 -4.17 0.59
C TYR A 20 -4.52 -5.05 -0.37
N GLU A 21 -5.27 -5.81 -1.16
CA GLU A 21 -4.65 -6.74 -2.09
C GLU A 21 -3.91 -6.04 -3.21
N THR A 22 -4.39 -4.87 -3.60
CA THR A 22 -3.79 -4.13 -4.71
C THR A 22 -3.71 -2.66 -4.37
N ILE A 23 -2.83 -1.97 -5.07
CA ILE A 23 -2.72 -0.53 -4.91
C ILE A 23 -4.00 0.17 -5.38
N GLU A 24 -4.70 -0.43 -6.33
CA GLU A 24 -5.95 0.14 -6.81
C GLU A 24 -7.00 0.14 -5.72
N ASP A 25 -7.07 -0.95 -4.97
CA ASP A 25 -7.99 -1.01 -3.84
C ASP A 25 -7.66 0.04 -2.80
N ALA A 26 -6.38 0.18 -2.48
CA ALA A 26 -5.95 1.18 -1.52
C ALA A 26 -6.30 2.57 -1.99
N SER A 27 -6.13 2.83 -3.29
CA SER A 27 -6.47 4.12 -3.87
C SER A 27 -7.96 4.41 -3.74
N ARG A 28 -8.78 3.41 -4.04
CA ARG A 28 -10.22 3.60 -4.01
C ARG A 28 -10.71 3.92 -2.61
N VAL A 29 -10.20 3.20 -1.64
CA VAL A 29 -10.68 3.35 -0.27
C VAL A 29 -10.13 4.62 0.37
N SER A 30 -8.88 4.95 0.10
CA SER A 30 -8.26 6.13 0.72
C SER A 30 -8.61 7.43 0.02
N GLY A 31 -9.05 7.34 -1.24
CA GLY A 31 -9.30 8.54 -2.02
C GLY A 31 -8.04 9.19 -2.54
N VAL A 32 -6.91 8.50 -2.48
CA VAL A 32 -5.63 9.03 -2.94
C VAL A 32 -5.27 8.33 -4.25
N SER A 33 -4.82 9.07 -5.24
CA SER A 33 -4.54 8.49 -6.54
C SER A 33 -3.37 7.52 -6.45
N ILE A 34 -3.33 6.56 -7.38
CA ILE A 34 -2.29 5.54 -7.41
C ILE A 34 -0.91 6.18 -7.53
N SER A 35 -0.79 7.20 -8.36
CA SER A 35 0.50 7.89 -8.53
C SER A 35 0.99 8.49 -7.23
N ILE A 36 0.08 9.08 -6.49
CA ILE A 36 0.43 9.70 -5.22
C ILE A 36 0.82 8.65 -4.19
N ILE A 37 0.09 7.53 -4.18
CA ILE A 37 0.42 6.45 -3.26
C ILE A 37 1.82 5.91 -3.56
N ARG A 38 2.14 5.68 -4.82
CA ARG A 38 3.47 5.20 -5.19
C ARG A 38 4.56 6.15 -4.77
N THR A 39 4.32 7.44 -4.97
CA THR A 39 5.27 8.46 -4.56
C THR A 39 5.43 8.50 -3.05
N ALA A 40 4.33 8.37 -2.33
CA ALA A 40 4.37 8.38 -0.88
C ALA A 40 5.17 7.20 -0.34
N ILE A 41 4.98 6.01 -0.94
CA ILE A 41 5.73 4.84 -0.52
C ILE A 41 7.21 5.04 -0.82
N ARG A 42 7.52 5.55 -1.97
CA ARG A 42 8.89 5.75 -2.39
C ARG A 42 9.61 6.73 -1.48
N ASN A 43 8.93 7.80 -1.11
CA ASN A 43 9.53 8.87 -0.30
C ASN A 43 9.35 8.66 1.19
N GLY A 44 8.48 7.74 1.58
CA GLY A 44 8.22 7.49 2.99
C GLY A 44 7.48 8.62 3.67
N LYS A 45 6.67 9.37 2.93
CA LYS A 45 5.96 10.51 3.47
C LYS A 45 4.47 10.24 3.55
N PRO A 46 3.80 10.72 4.61
CA PRO A 46 2.37 10.52 4.72
C PRO A 46 1.60 11.41 3.75
N VAL A 47 0.41 10.98 3.38
CA VAL A 47 -0.49 11.73 2.53
C VAL A 47 -1.85 11.71 3.20
N ARG A 48 -2.42 12.87 3.45
CA ARG A 48 -3.73 13.01 4.08
C ARG A 48 -3.82 12.27 5.42
N GLY A 49 -2.71 12.23 6.14
CA GLY A 49 -2.68 11.54 7.42
C GLY A 49 -2.52 10.05 7.33
N TYR A 50 -2.36 9.50 6.13
CA TYR A 50 -2.15 8.08 5.92
C TYR A 50 -0.71 7.83 5.50
N CYS A 51 -0.12 6.79 6.06
CA CYS A 51 1.17 6.32 5.60
C CYS A 51 0.93 5.10 4.74
N PHE A 52 1.66 4.99 3.66
CA PHE A 52 1.52 3.87 2.74
C PHE A 52 2.82 3.10 2.68
N ASP A 53 2.71 1.80 2.51
CA ASP A 53 3.89 0.95 2.35
C ASP A 53 3.47 -0.31 1.61
N TYR A 54 4.45 -1.01 1.07
CA TYR A 54 4.20 -2.30 0.44
C TYR A 54 4.43 -3.41 1.44
N LEU A 55 3.59 -4.42 1.34
CA LEU A 55 3.77 -5.65 2.10
C LEU A 55 4.00 -6.75 1.09
N LEU A 56 5.22 -7.25 1.04
CA LEU A 56 5.58 -8.29 0.08
C LEU A 56 5.36 -9.65 0.71
N GLU A 57 4.65 -10.49 -0.02
CA GLU A 57 4.50 -11.88 0.36
C GLU A 57 5.08 -12.72 -0.74
N THR A 58 5.89 -13.69 -0.35
CA THR A 58 6.49 -14.62 -1.30
C THR A 58 5.93 -16.00 -1.02
N GLU A 59 5.39 -16.62 -2.06
CA GLU A 59 4.91 -17.99 -1.96
C GLU A 59 5.90 -18.90 -2.65
N GLU A 60 6.13 -20.02 -2.04
CA GLU A 60 7.04 -20.98 -2.62
C GLU A 60 6.32 -22.14 -3.21
#